data_d5b5ba2199e6f503818118f17737129d
#
_entry.id   d5b5ba2199e6f503818118f17737129d
#
_cell.length_a   1.000
_cell.length_b   1.000
_cell.length_c   1.000
_cell.angle_alpha   90.00
_cell.angle_beta   90.00
_cell.angle_gamma   90.00
#
_symmetry.space_group_name_H-M   'P 1'
#
loop_
_entity.id
_entity.type
_entity.pdbx_description
1 polymer ?
#
loop_
_entity_poly.entity_id
_entity_poly.type
_entity_poly.pdbx_seq_one_letter_code
_entity_poly.pdbx_strand_id
1 'polypeptide(L)'
;ALQSCRKEVRLLAASVVTAVASAAGYFVSNAVLSRLYDFKSYNFITWDRDENWFTLDRILMDFFHEFGYQNGSGVFHFGGIAAGIGLLLGCWMFFCIVRLLLRLDKLQLNDKLLVLLLVCMLAVCGMCYAYFHEYYLYFWLMNMPVAIAVMAVEIKTEDLHLPGARGLLAAALAACFTVCAVNTVRQEQEHPYLAHKGLKNAADWLVENGYTEGYSTFWNGNAMIELTSGKLDVWTIANLNSLVVPDWLQPKEHLTTDPVHPFLLIDTETDYAADDAQLVKYGSCTEVYNDGRYVIYDFADAAAAHEAAQAAEAKQ
;
A
#
# COMPACT_ATOMS: atom_id res chain seq x y z
N ALA A 1 35.24 18.25 -25.66
CA ALA A 1 33.90 18.47 -26.20
C ALA A 1 33.32 17.21 -26.88
N LEU A 2 33.99 16.57 -27.85
CA LEU A 2 33.49 15.39 -28.57
C LEU A 2 33.30 14.15 -27.68
N GLN A 3 34.18 13.91 -26.70
CA GLN A 3 34.02 12.79 -25.74
C GLN A 3 32.88 13.03 -24.75
N SER A 4 32.69 14.26 -24.30
CA SER A 4 31.57 14.64 -23.45
C SER A 4 30.23 14.44 -24.16
N CYS A 5 30.13 14.92 -25.40
CA CYS A 5 28.93 14.77 -26.22
C CYS A 5 28.57 13.30 -26.47
N ARG A 6 29.58 12.41 -26.73
CA ARG A 6 29.36 10.98 -26.88
C ARG A 6 28.85 10.30 -25.60
N LYS A 7 29.30 10.77 -24.42
CA LYS A 7 28.83 10.23 -23.13
C LYS A 7 27.37 10.63 -22.88
N GLU A 8 27.00 11.87 -23.16
CA GLU A 8 25.64 12.37 -23.01
C GLU A 8 24.67 11.66 -23.96
N VAL A 9 25.06 11.44 -25.21
CA VAL A 9 24.26 10.68 -26.19
C VAL A 9 24.07 9.23 -25.77
N ARG A 10 25.11 8.59 -25.21
CA ARG A 10 24.97 7.20 -24.67
C ARG A 10 24.04 7.13 -23.48
N LEU A 11 24.11 8.11 -22.57
CA LEU A 11 23.21 8.17 -21.42
C LEU A 11 21.77 8.40 -21.86
N LEU A 12 21.55 9.31 -22.78
CA LEU A 12 20.23 9.55 -23.36
C LEU A 12 19.68 8.28 -24.04
N ALA A 13 20.50 7.63 -24.86
CA ALA A 13 20.12 6.41 -25.53
C ALA A 13 19.79 5.29 -24.52
N ALA A 14 20.60 5.14 -23.48
CA ALA A 14 20.33 4.18 -22.40
C ALA A 14 19.01 4.49 -21.70
N SER A 15 18.73 5.76 -21.37
CA SER A 15 17.47 6.17 -20.75
C SER A 15 16.26 5.89 -21.63
N VAL A 16 16.37 6.18 -22.93
CA VAL A 16 15.31 5.88 -23.92
C VAL A 16 15.08 4.37 -24.03
N VAL A 17 16.16 3.57 -24.13
CA VAL A 17 16.06 2.11 -24.17
C VAL A 17 15.40 1.56 -22.92
N THR A 18 15.78 2.07 -21.74
CA THR A 18 15.17 1.66 -20.47
C THR A 18 13.70 2.00 -20.43
N ALA A 19 13.31 3.21 -20.83
CA ALA A 19 11.90 3.63 -20.85
C ALA A 19 11.07 2.77 -21.81
N VAL A 20 11.60 2.50 -23.01
CA VAL A 20 10.94 1.63 -24.01
C VAL A 20 10.83 0.20 -23.49
N ALA A 21 11.89 -0.34 -22.88
CA ALA A 21 11.89 -1.70 -22.32
C ALA A 21 10.88 -1.80 -21.16
N SER A 22 10.82 -0.80 -20.31
CA SER A 22 9.84 -0.76 -19.19
C SER A 22 8.41 -0.69 -19.71
N ALA A 23 8.13 0.16 -20.69
CA ALA A 23 6.82 0.25 -21.33
C ALA A 23 6.44 -1.06 -22.01
N ALA A 24 7.36 -1.66 -22.78
CA ALA A 24 7.14 -2.96 -23.43
C ALA A 24 6.88 -4.06 -22.39
N GLY A 25 7.66 -4.10 -21.30
CA GLY A 25 7.46 -5.03 -20.19
C GLY A 25 6.05 -4.88 -19.57
N TYR A 26 5.62 -3.66 -19.32
CA TYR A 26 4.27 -3.37 -18.81
C TYR A 26 3.18 -3.90 -19.74
N PHE A 27 3.25 -3.57 -21.04
CA PHE A 27 2.24 -4.01 -22.01
C PHE A 27 2.22 -5.52 -22.20
N VAL A 28 3.39 -6.16 -22.23
CA VAL A 28 3.48 -7.63 -22.34
C VAL A 28 2.92 -8.30 -21.09
N SER A 29 3.32 -7.85 -19.90
CA SER A 29 2.79 -8.39 -18.65
C SER A 29 1.28 -8.23 -18.57
N ASN A 30 0.77 -7.05 -18.92
CA ASN A 30 -0.67 -6.78 -18.90
C ASN A 30 -1.42 -7.65 -19.91
N ALA A 31 -0.88 -7.86 -21.12
CA ALA A 31 -1.46 -8.72 -22.12
C ALA A 31 -1.47 -10.21 -21.72
N VAL A 32 -0.50 -10.66 -20.93
CA VAL A 32 -0.45 -12.03 -20.40
C VAL A 32 -1.45 -12.17 -19.24
N LEU A 33 -1.38 -11.25 -18.27
CA LEU A 33 -2.21 -11.33 -17.07
C LEU A 33 -3.70 -11.12 -17.36
N SER A 34 -4.06 -10.28 -18.32
CA SER A 34 -5.45 -10.07 -18.74
C SER A 34 -6.13 -11.29 -19.37
N ARG A 35 -5.37 -12.36 -19.65
CA ARG A 35 -5.96 -13.65 -20.05
C ARG A 35 -6.49 -14.44 -18.86
N LEU A 36 -5.88 -14.28 -17.70
CA LEU A 36 -6.19 -15.01 -16.47
C LEU A 36 -7.09 -14.21 -15.53
N TYR A 37 -6.87 -12.90 -15.47
CA TYR A 37 -7.56 -11.99 -14.57
C TYR A 37 -8.36 -10.96 -15.35
N ASP A 38 -9.48 -10.53 -14.80
CA ASP A 38 -10.19 -9.36 -15.29
C ASP A 38 -9.71 -8.13 -14.52
N PHE A 39 -8.85 -7.33 -15.16
CA PHE A 39 -8.42 -6.05 -14.63
C PHE A 39 -9.40 -4.96 -15.05
N LYS A 40 -10.66 -5.06 -14.66
CA LYS A 40 -11.51 -3.89 -14.80
C LYS A 40 -10.92 -2.74 -14.01
N SER A 41 -10.74 -1.64 -14.69
CA SER A 41 -10.18 -0.42 -14.12
C SER A 41 -11.02 -0.01 -12.90
N TYR A 42 -10.49 -0.26 -11.72
CA TYR A 42 -10.93 0.46 -10.55
C TYR A 42 -10.62 1.92 -10.83
N ASN A 43 -11.65 2.75 -10.98
CA ASN A 43 -11.45 4.17 -11.21
C ASN A 43 -10.99 4.83 -9.92
N PHE A 44 -9.70 4.75 -9.62
CA PHE A 44 -9.08 5.53 -8.54
C PHE A 44 -9.07 7.02 -8.86
N ILE A 45 -9.21 7.38 -10.12
CA ILE A 45 -9.18 8.77 -10.57
C ILE A 45 -10.62 9.23 -10.72
N THR A 46 -11.08 10.04 -9.80
CA THR A 46 -12.33 10.77 -9.98
C THR A 46 -12.02 12.18 -10.41
N TRP A 47 -12.58 12.54 -11.53
CA TRP A 47 -12.55 13.91 -12.04
C TRP A 47 -13.63 14.78 -11.37
N ASP A 48 -14.38 14.21 -10.45
CA ASP A 48 -15.42 14.91 -9.70
C ASP A 48 -14.78 15.72 -8.57
N ARG A 49 -14.84 17.03 -8.72
CA ARG A 49 -14.17 17.99 -7.84
C ARG A 49 -14.85 18.14 -6.47
N ASP A 50 -16.09 17.71 -6.31
CA ASP A 50 -16.87 18.04 -5.13
C ASP A 50 -16.54 17.16 -3.92
N GLU A 51 -15.93 16.00 -4.14
CA GLU A 51 -15.54 15.08 -3.05
C GLU A 51 -14.03 14.99 -2.77
N ASN A 52 -13.17 15.48 -3.69
CA ASN A 52 -11.73 15.29 -3.66
C ASN A 52 -10.95 16.60 -3.59
N TRP A 53 -11.14 17.36 -2.55
CA TRP A 53 -10.28 18.51 -2.34
C TRP A 53 -8.88 18.04 -1.89
N PHE A 54 -7.89 18.51 -2.65
CA PHE A 54 -6.50 18.55 -2.25
C PHE A 54 -6.39 19.30 -0.92
N THR A 55 -6.32 18.58 0.17
CA THR A 55 -6.22 19.16 1.49
C THR A 55 -4.76 19.20 1.90
N LEU A 56 -4.20 20.42 1.97
CA LEU A 56 -2.82 20.67 2.37
C LEU A 56 -2.50 20.09 3.75
N ASP A 57 -3.47 20.15 4.66
CA ASP A 57 -3.39 19.54 5.99
C ASP A 57 -3.12 18.03 5.91
N ARG A 58 -3.76 17.31 5.01
CA ARG A 58 -3.57 15.87 4.84
C ARG A 58 -2.17 15.53 4.33
N ILE A 59 -1.67 16.27 3.32
CA ILE A 59 -0.30 16.09 2.85
C ILE A 59 0.71 16.31 3.98
N LEU A 60 0.50 17.35 4.79
CA LEU A 60 1.37 17.65 5.92
C LEU A 60 1.26 16.57 7.01
N MET A 61 0.07 16.07 7.27
CA MET A 61 -0.14 14.99 8.25
C MET A 61 0.56 13.71 7.81
N ASP A 62 0.38 13.28 6.56
CA ASP A 62 1.04 12.09 6.02
C ASP A 62 2.57 12.26 6.06
N PHE A 63 3.08 13.46 5.73
CA PHE A 63 4.50 13.76 5.85
C PHE A 63 4.99 13.61 7.29
N PHE A 64 4.24 14.09 8.28
CA PHE A 64 4.63 13.96 9.70
C PHE A 64 4.54 12.52 10.20
N HIS A 65 3.60 11.72 9.70
CA HIS A 65 3.50 10.31 10.03
C HIS A 65 4.76 9.54 9.62
N GLU A 66 5.39 9.90 8.49
CA GLU A 66 6.68 9.32 8.08
C GLU A 66 7.81 9.56 9.09
N PHE A 67 7.67 10.58 9.92
CA PHE A 67 8.61 10.89 11.02
C PHE A 67 8.10 10.44 12.39
N GLY A 68 7.10 9.56 12.43
CA GLY A 68 6.58 8.96 13.67
C GLY A 68 5.60 9.82 14.45
N TYR A 69 5.00 10.83 13.82
CA TYR A 69 3.89 11.56 14.44
C TYR A 69 2.65 10.68 14.51
N GLN A 70 1.95 10.74 15.64
CA GLN A 70 0.66 10.10 15.83
C GLN A 70 -0.39 11.15 16.19
N ASN A 71 -1.58 11.02 15.64
CA ASN A 71 -2.70 11.92 15.93
C ASN A 71 -3.00 11.95 17.43
N GLY A 72 -3.16 13.16 17.98
CA GLY A 72 -3.38 13.35 19.41
C GLY A 72 -2.12 13.38 20.28
N SER A 73 -0.92 13.21 19.69
CA SER A 73 0.35 13.34 20.41
C SER A 73 0.59 14.79 20.82
N GLY A 74 0.83 15.03 22.11
CA GLY A 74 1.24 16.34 22.60
C GLY A 74 2.64 16.74 22.08
N VAL A 75 2.90 18.04 21.97
CA VAL A 75 4.15 18.60 21.42
C VAL A 75 5.40 18.07 22.12
N PHE A 76 5.31 17.77 23.41
CA PHE A 76 6.44 17.26 24.22
C PHE A 76 6.49 15.73 24.31
N HIS A 77 5.62 15.02 23.60
CA HIS A 77 5.72 13.57 23.45
C HIS A 77 6.63 13.20 22.27
N PHE A 78 7.08 11.96 22.24
CA PHE A 78 7.96 11.46 21.18
C PHE A 78 7.44 11.75 19.78
N GLY A 79 6.12 11.55 19.52
CA GLY A 79 5.49 11.84 18.26
C GLY A 79 5.52 13.34 17.90
N GLY A 80 5.26 14.22 18.87
CA GLY A 80 5.33 15.67 18.66
C GLY A 80 6.74 16.18 18.38
N ILE A 81 7.75 15.64 19.11
CA ILE A 81 9.18 15.94 18.87
C ILE A 81 9.59 15.45 17.46
N ALA A 82 9.19 14.24 17.09
CA ALA A 82 9.48 13.67 15.78
C ALA A 82 8.85 14.53 14.65
N ALA A 83 7.60 14.95 14.81
CA ALA A 83 6.95 15.87 13.87
C ALA A 83 7.68 17.21 13.74
N GLY A 84 8.16 17.76 14.86
CA GLY A 84 8.98 18.98 14.85
C GLY A 84 10.30 18.81 14.09
N ILE A 85 11.00 17.71 14.30
CA ILE A 85 12.22 17.37 13.54
C ILE A 85 11.87 17.15 12.06
N GLY A 86 10.79 16.44 11.76
CA GLY A 86 10.29 16.22 10.41
C GLY A 86 10.00 17.54 9.68
N LEU A 87 9.36 18.48 10.35
CA LEU A 87 9.12 19.82 9.79
C LEU A 87 10.43 20.53 9.43
N LEU A 88 11.41 20.51 10.32
CA LEU A 88 12.72 21.12 10.06
C LEU A 88 13.44 20.45 8.89
N LEU A 89 13.39 19.12 8.82
CA LEU A 89 13.96 18.36 7.70
C LEU A 89 13.23 18.66 6.40
N GLY A 90 11.91 18.75 6.42
CA GLY A 90 11.10 19.14 5.26
C GLY A 90 11.40 20.54 4.75
N CYS A 91 11.51 21.51 5.66
CA CYS A 91 11.93 22.88 5.31
C CYS A 91 13.34 22.89 4.70
N TRP A 92 14.26 22.14 5.27
CA TRP A 92 15.61 22.02 4.73
C TRP A 92 15.61 21.33 3.37
N MET A 93 14.88 20.23 3.22
CA MET A 93 14.72 19.56 1.93
C MET A 93 14.18 20.51 0.86
N PHE A 94 13.12 21.25 1.19
CA PHE A 94 12.55 22.26 0.27
C PHE A 94 13.58 23.31 -0.12
N PHE A 95 14.32 23.83 0.86
CA PHE A 95 15.41 24.76 0.62
C PHE A 95 16.48 24.18 -0.32
N CYS A 96 16.92 22.93 -0.08
CA CYS A 96 17.90 22.25 -0.92
C CYS A 96 17.39 22.10 -2.36
N ILE A 97 16.14 21.68 -2.54
CA ILE A 97 15.54 21.53 -3.87
C ILE A 97 15.52 22.86 -4.63
N VAL A 98 14.99 23.91 -4.01
CA VAL A 98 14.91 25.22 -4.63
C VAL A 98 16.32 25.74 -5.01
N ARG A 99 17.26 25.61 -4.10
CA ARG A 99 18.64 26.05 -4.33
C ARG A 99 19.32 25.28 -5.44
N LEU A 100 19.17 23.96 -5.48
CA LEU A 100 19.74 23.12 -6.54
C LEU A 100 19.07 23.38 -7.89
N LEU A 101 17.77 23.64 -7.92
CA LEU A 101 17.04 24.02 -9.13
C LEU A 101 17.56 25.36 -9.69
N LEU A 102 17.83 26.34 -8.82
CA LEU A 102 18.39 27.65 -9.22
C LEU A 102 19.84 27.55 -9.76
N ARG A 103 20.53 26.44 -9.49
CA ARG A 103 21.92 26.18 -9.89
C ARG A 103 22.07 24.97 -10.80
N LEU A 104 21.00 24.57 -11.45
CA LEU A 104 20.96 23.34 -12.26
C LEU A 104 22.03 23.31 -13.34
N ASP A 105 22.38 24.48 -13.91
CA ASP A 105 23.43 24.65 -14.92
C ASP A 105 24.83 24.28 -14.40
N LYS A 106 25.08 24.45 -13.11
CA LYS A 106 26.37 24.21 -12.45
C LYS A 106 26.57 22.78 -11.95
N LEU A 107 25.49 22.01 -11.84
CA LEU A 107 25.53 20.65 -11.32
C LEU A 107 26.11 19.66 -12.34
N GLN A 108 26.71 18.59 -11.83
CA GLN A 108 27.09 17.44 -12.65
C GLN A 108 25.82 16.74 -13.15
N LEU A 109 25.93 16.03 -14.27
CA LEU A 109 24.78 15.40 -14.91
C LEU A 109 24.01 14.46 -13.96
N ASN A 110 24.71 13.65 -13.17
CA ASN A 110 24.07 12.71 -12.24
C ASN A 110 23.27 13.47 -11.15
N ASP A 111 23.83 14.56 -10.62
CA ASP A 111 23.17 15.38 -9.61
C ASP A 111 21.95 16.11 -10.19
N LYS A 112 22.03 16.58 -11.44
CA LYS A 112 20.88 17.15 -12.17
C LYS A 112 19.75 16.13 -12.32
N LEU A 113 20.08 14.91 -12.74
CA LEU A 113 19.09 13.86 -12.93
C LEU A 113 18.42 13.48 -11.62
N LEU A 114 19.17 13.44 -10.51
CA LEU A 114 18.65 13.16 -9.19
C LEU A 114 17.65 14.23 -8.72
N VAL A 115 18.00 15.53 -8.90
CA VAL A 115 17.11 16.63 -8.55
C VAL A 115 15.84 16.61 -9.40
N LEU A 116 15.98 16.41 -10.71
CA LEU A 116 14.83 16.32 -11.62
C LEU A 116 13.95 15.11 -11.30
N LEU A 117 14.55 13.97 -10.97
CA LEU A 117 13.80 12.79 -10.53
C LEU A 117 12.94 13.10 -9.30
N LEU A 118 13.53 13.73 -8.28
CA LEU A 118 12.77 14.10 -7.08
C LEU A 118 11.62 15.05 -7.40
N VAL A 119 11.85 16.06 -8.25
CA VAL A 119 10.79 16.99 -8.67
C VAL A 119 9.66 16.25 -9.40
N CYS A 120 10.01 15.34 -10.30
CA CYS A 120 9.02 14.51 -11.00
C CYS A 120 8.24 13.63 -10.02
N MET A 121 8.92 12.98 -9.08
CA MET A 121 8.28 12.13 -8.07
C MET A 121 7.34 12.93 -7.17
N LEU A 122 7.76 14.12 -6.71
CA LEU A 122 6.92 15.01 -5.92
C LEU A 122 5.72 15.54 -6.72
N ALA A 123 5.89 15.80 -8.01
CA ALA A 123 4.78 16.20 -8.88
C ALA A 123 3.77 15.08 -9.04
N VAL A 124 4.22 13.84 -9.27
CA VAL A 124 3.36 12.65 -9.32
C VAL A 124 2.64 12.45 -7.99
N CYS A 125 3.35 12.57 -6.87
CA CYS A 125 2.78 12.49 -5.53
C CYS A 125 1.67 13.54 -5.33
N GLY A 126 1.93 14.79 -5.71
CA GLY A 126 0.93 15.87 -5.66
C GLY A 126 -0.28 15.60 -6.55
N MET A 127 -0.09 15.01 -7.74
CA MET A 127 -1.19 14.58 -8.60
C MET A 127 -2.01 13.46 -7.95
N CYS A 128 -1.36 12.50 -7.30
CA CYS A 128 -2.04 11.44 -6.57
C CYS A 128 -2.93 12.02 -5.47
N TYR A 129 -2.41 12.91 -4.65
CA TYR A 129 -3.21 13.58 -3.61
C TYR A 129 -4.36 14.42 -4.17
N ALA A 130 -4.22 14.96 -5.38
CA ALA A 130 -5.26 15.78 -6.00
C ALA A 130 -6.40 14.96 -6.63
N TYR A 131 -6.12 13.74 -7.08
CA TYR A 131 -7.05 12.97 -7.94
C TYR A 131 -7.41 11.59 -7.42
N PHE A 132 -6.74 11.08 -6.37
CA PHE A 132 -7.06 9.77 -5.82
C PHE A 132 -7.93 9.91 -4.58
N HIS A 133 -8.96 9.05 -4.47
CA HIS A 133 -9.83 8.97 -3.29
C HIS A 133 -9.10 8.45 -2.06
N GLU A 134 -8.15 7.55 -2.27
CA GLU A 134 -7.41 6.92 -1.20
C GLU A 134 -6.00 7.48 -1.14
N TYR A 135 -5.56 7.79 0.07
CA TYR A 135 -4.25 8.36 0.33
C TYR A 135 -3.40 7.32 1.01
N TYR A 136 -2.25 7.05 0.42
CA TYR A 136 -1.35 6.06 0.93
C TYR A 136 -0.06 6.73 1.38
N LEU A 137 0.31 6.55 2.64
CA LEU A 137 1.55 7.06 3.24
C LEU A 137 2.80 6.70 2.44
N TYR A 138 2.80 5.56 1.78
CA TYR A 138 3.93 5.09 0.99
C TYR A 138 4.28 6.00 -0.22
N PHE A 139 3.41 6.92 -0.63
CA PHE A 139 3.79 7.93 -1.62
C PHE A 139 4.95 8.80 -1.11
N TRP A 140 4.91 9.16 0.17
CA TRP A 140 6.02 9.86 0.81
C TRP A 140 7.22 8.96 1.04
N LEU A 141 7.01 7.74 1.48
CA LEU A 141 8.07 6.76 1.73
C LEU A 141 8.94 6.55 0.49
N MET A 142 8.35 6.45 -0.70
CA MET A 142 9.09 6.32 -1.96
C MET A 142 9.93 7.55 -2.30
N ASN A 143 9.51 8.75 -1.88
CA ASN A 143 10.23 9.98 -2.14
C ASN A 143 11.40 10.22 -1.18
N MET A 144 11.36 9.67 0.03
CA MET A 144 12.35 9.93 1.09
C MET A 144 13.79 9.56 0.70
N PRO A 145 14.09 8.39 0.13
CA PRO A 145 15.48 8.05 -0.23
C PRO A 145 16.06 9.04 -1.25
N VAL A 146 15.25 9.48 -2.20
CA VAL A 146 15.68 10.45 -3.24
C VAL A 146 15.84 11.84 -2.63
N ALA A 147 14.95 12.24 -1.72
CA ALA A 147 15.05 13.50 -0.99
C ALA A 147 16.34 13.57 -0.13
N ILE A 148 16.66 12.49 0.58
CA ILE A 148 17.90 12.37 1.35
C ILE A 148 19.12 12.47 0.45
N ALA A 149 19.11 11.82 -0.72
CA ALA A 149 20.19 11.89 -1.69
C ALA A 149 20.37 13.32 -2.25
N VAL A 150 19.27 14.03 -2.51
CA VAL A 150 19.30 15.44 -2.95
C VAL A 150 19.88 16.36 -1.86
N MET A 151 19.49 16.15 -0.60
CA MET A 151 20.09 16.87 0.52
C MET A 151 21.60 16.62 0.64
N ALA A 152 22.03 15.36 0.39
CA ALA A 152 23.45 15.01 0.40
C ALA A 152 24.22 15.72 -0.74
N VAL A 153 23.61 15.89 -1.92
CA VAL A 153 24.20 16.68 -3.02
C VAL A 153 24.43 18.12 -2.59
N GLU A 154 23.44 18.76 -1.96
CA GLU A 154 23.58 20.13 -1.49
C GLU A 154 24.68 20.28 -0.44
N ILE A 155 24.78 19.34 0.50
CA ILE A 155 25.84 19.35 1.54
C ILE A 155 27.24 19.13 0.93
N LYS A 156 27.31 18.42 -0.20
CA LYS A 156 28.57 18.16 -0.92
C LYS A 156 29.02 19.38 -1.74
N THR A 157 28.10 20.22 -2.19
CA THR A 157 28.45 21.42 -2.95
C THR A 157 29.16 22.43 -2.05
N GLU A 158 30.28 22.99 -2.51
CA GLU A 158 31.22 23.80 -1.71
C GLU A 158 30.64 25.10 -1.12
N ASP A 159 29.45 25.47 -1.52
CA ASP A 159 28.84 26.75 -1.15
C ASP A 159 28.11 26.75 0.21
N LEU A 160 27.85 25.60 0.78
CA LEU A 160 27.22 25.47 2.10
C LEU A 160 28.23 24.89 3.11
N HIS A 161 29.19 25.69 3.49
CA HIS A 161 30.15 25.35 4.55
C HIS A 161 29.52 25.49 5.94
N LEU A 162 28.51 24.66 6.25
CA LEU A 162 28.03 24.49 7.62
C LEU A 162 28.87 23.39 8.27
N PRO A 163 29.83 23.74 9.16
CA PRO A 163 30.62 22.74 9.86
C PRO A 163 29.67 21.84 10.66
N GLY A 164 29.78 20.54 10.47
CA GLY A 164 28.91 19.56 11.15
C GLY A 164 27.55 19.28 10.48
N ALA A 165 27.19 19.93 9.37
CA ALA A 165 25.90 19.72 8.71
C ALA A 165 25.62 18.24 8.36
N ARG A 166 26.63 17.50 7.93
CA ARG A 166 26.50 16.05 7.67
C ARG A 166 26.23 15.26 8.96
N GLY A 167 26.92 15.60 10.04
CA GLY A 167 26.69 14.96 11.35
C GLY A 167 25.31 15.30 11.89
N LEU A 168 24.86 16.54 11.75
CA LEU A 168 23.54 16.97 12.18
C LEU A 168 22.43 16.27 11.37
N LEU A 169 22.58 16.19 10.04
CA LEU A 169 21.62 15.44 9.19
C LEU A 169 21.56 13.96 9.57
N ALA A 170 22.73 13.32 9.75
CA ALA A 170 22.78 11.92 10.16
C ALA A 170 22.13 11.70 11.53
N ALA A 171 22.39 12.59 12.49
CA ALA A 171 21.77 12.52 13.82
C ALA A 171 20.26 12.73 13.77
N ALA A 172 19.76 13.71 12.98
CA ALA A 172 18.34 13.96 12.81
C ALA A 172 17.63 12.77 12.16
N LEU A 173 18.21 12.20 11.11
CA LEU A 173 17.67 11.01 10.46
C LEU A 173 17.66 9.81 11.39
N ALA A 174 18.76 9.56 12.12
CA ALA A 174 18.83 8.48 13.10
C ALA A 174 17.77 8.63 14.21
N ALA A 175 17.54 9.86 14.69
CA ALA A 175 16.50 10.15 15.67
C ALA A 175 15.09 9.84 15.09
N CYS A 176 14.78 10.30 13.87
CA CYS A 176 13.52 9.99 13.22
C CYS A 176 13.31 8.49 13.05
N PHE A 177 14.28 7.77 12.50
CA PHE A 177 14.18 6.32 12.34
C PHE A 177 14.02 5.59 13.67
N THR A 178 14.69 6.05 14.73
CA THR A 178 14.54 5.46 16.07
C THR A 178 13.11 5.67 16.58
N VAL A 179 12.55 6.86 16.43
CA VAL A 179 11.16 7.14 16.84
C VAL A 179 10.18 6.30 16.03
N CYS A 180 10.35 6.22 14.72
CA CYS A 180 9.52 5.37 13.86
C CYS A 180 9.60 3.90 14.29
N ALA A 181 10.80 3.37 14.51
CA ALA A 181 10.98 1.98 14.94
C ALA A 181 10.31 1.72 16.31
N VAL A 182 10.49 2.62 17.28
CA VAL A 182 9.84 2.51 18.59
C VAL A 182 8.32 2.54 18.46
N ASN A 183 7.79 3.45 17.65
CA ASN A 183 6.34 3.53 17.44
C ASN A 183 5.80 2.28 16.74
N THR A 184 6.49 1.76 15.72
CA THR A 184 6.11 0.52 15.04
C THR A 184 6.08 -0.66 16.01
N VAL A 185 7.12 -0.81 16.86
CA VAL A 185 7.16 -1.88 17.87
C VAL A 185 6.03 -1.72 18.90
N ARG A 186 5.72 -0.49 19.31
CA ARG A 186 4.59 -0.23 20.22
C ARG A 186 3.26 -0.58 19.60
N GLN A 187 3.00 -0.12 18.38
CA GLN A 187 1.78 -0.45 17.66
C GLN A 187 1.62 -1.96 17.48
N GLU A 188 2.71 -2.64 17.17
CA GLU A 188 2.72 -4.09 17.05
C GLU A 188 2.45 -4.81 18.38
N GLN A 189 2.83 -4.20 19.51
CA GLN A 189 2.54 -4.75 20.83
C GLN A 189 1.12 -4.46 21.31
N GLU A 190 0.61 -3.26 21.01
CA GLU A 190 -0.73 -2.79 21.43
C GLU A 190 -1.83 -3.32 20.51
N HIS A 191 -1.54 -3.40 19.23
CA HIS A 191 -2.42 -3.92 18.18
C HIS A 191 -1.57 -4.82 17.29
N PRO A 192 -1.40 -6.10 17.65
CA PRO A 192 -0.58 -7.02 16.86
C PRO A 192 -1.14 -7.11 15.43
N TYR A 193 -0.69 -6.17 14.60
CA TYR A 193 -1.08 -6.04 13.20
C TYR A 193 -0.48 -7.14 12.34
N LEU A 194 0.56 -7.79 12.82
CA LEU A 194 0.91 -9.14 12.41
C LEU A 194 -0.15 -10.17 12.88
N ALA A 195 -1.32 -9.70 13.03
CA ALA A 195 -2.58 -10.41 13.01
C ALA A 195 -2.72 -11.41 11.85
N HIS A 196 -1.90 -11.30 10.82
CA HIS A 196 -1.63 -12.39 9.90
C HIS A 196 -1.19 -13.68 10.59
N LYS A 197 -0.68 -13.62 11.85
CA LYS A 197 -0.48 -14.86 12.60
C LYS A 197 -1.79 -15.60 12.85
N GLY A 198 -2.85 -14.89 13.23
CA GLY A 198 -4.18 -15.48 13.35
C GLY A 198 -4.70 -15.96 12.00
N LEU A 199 -4.65 -15.11 10.96
CA LEU A 199 -5.06 -15.51 9.61
C LEU A 199 -4.23 -16.67 9.07
N LYS A 200 -2.91 -16.68 9.34
CA LYS A 200 -2.08 -17.82 8.97
C LYS A 200 -2.50 -19.10 9.70
N ASN A 201 -2.79 -19.01 10.99
CA ASN A 201 -3.25 -20.16 11.77
C ASN A 201 -4.59 -20.69 11.23
N ALA A 202 -5.53 -19.79 10.92
CA ALA A 202 -6.81 -20.16 10.31
C ALA A 202 -6.63 -20.80 8.93
N ALA A 203 -5.75 -20.24 8.10
CA ALA A 203 -5.43 -20.78 6.78
C ALA A 203 -4.71 -22.14 6.85
N ASP A 204 -3.74 -22.29 7.75
CA ASP A 204 -3.05 -23.56 7.99
C ASP A 204 -4.04 -24.61 8.51
N TRP A 205 -4.94 -24.24 9.42
CA TRP A 205 -5.98 -25.12 9.93
C TRP A 205 -6.90 -25.61 8.81
N LEU A 206 -7.32 -24.73 7.90
CA LEU A 206 -8.12 -25.13 6.72
C LEU A 206 -7.40 -26.20 5.89
N VAL A 207 -6.13 -25.95 5.55
CA VAL A 207 -5.32 -26.89 4.77
C VAL A 207 -5.15 -28.24 5.51
N GLU A 208 -4.89 -28.21 6.81
CA GLU A 208 -4.72 -29.41 7.64
C GLU A 208 -6.00 -30.24 7.76
N ASN A 209 -7.17 -29.57 7.69
CA ASN A 209 -8.48 -30.25 7.75
C ASN A 209 -9.06 -30.58 6.35
N GLY A 210 -8.25 -30.41 5.29
CA GLY A 210 -8.59 -30.86 3.95
C GLY A 210 -9.44 -29.88 3.12
N TYR A 211 -9.63 -28.66 3.59
CA TYR A 211 -10.28 -27.61 2.81
C TYR A 211 -9.33 -27.12 1.71
N THR A 212 -9.88 -26.87 0.55
CA THR A 212 -9.14 -26.35 -0.62
C THR A 212 -9.77 -25.09 -1.21
N GLU A 213 -11.08 -24.88 -0.99
CA GLU A 213 -11.86 -23.86 -1.67
C GLU A 213 -12.85 -23.20 -0.70
N GLY A 214 -13.12 -21.90 -0.89
CA GLY A 214 -14.10 -21.23 -0.07
C GLY A 214 -14.26 -19.74 -0.38
N TYR A 215 -14.96 -19.04 0.50
CA TYR A 215 -15.26 -17.62 0.40
C TYR A 215 -14.60 -16.83 1.52
N SER A 216 -14.19 -15.61 1.21
CA SER A 216 -13.79 -14.60 2.21
C SER A 216 -13.88 -13.21 1.60
N THR A 217 -13.73 -12.18 2.43
CA THR A 217 -13.56 -10.81 1.93
C THR A 217 -12.22 -10.65 1.21
N PHE A 218 -12.12 -9.62 0.35
CA PHE A 218 -11.01 -9.43 -0.57
C PHE A 218 -9.62 -9.52 0.09
N TRP A 219 -9.43 -8.79 1.19
CA TRP A 219 -8.11 -8.72 1.84
C TRP A 219 -7.70 -10.04 2.49
N ASN A 220 -8.64 -10.69 3.17
CA ASN A 220 -8.40 -11.97 3.83
C ASN A 220 -8.24 -13.10 2.82
N GLY A 221 -9.09 -13.16 1.80
CA GLY A 221 -9.04 -14.19 0.77
C GLY A 221 -7.72 -14.22 0.02
N ASN A 222 -7.29 -13.05 -0.51
CA ASN A 222 -6.01 -12.96 -1.22
C ASN A 222 -4.81 -13.28 -0.30
N ALA A 223 -4.85 -12.81 0.96
CA ALA A 223 -3.80 -13.11 1.91
C ALA A 223 -3.72 -14.61 2.26
N MET A 224 -4.84 -15.32 2.37
CA MET A 224 -4.86 -16.78 2.61
C MET A 224 -4.24 -17.56 1.45
N ILE A 225 -4.54 -17.18 0.20
CA ILE A 225 -3.92 -17.80 -0.98
C ILE A 225 -2.40 -17.66 -0.90
N GLU A 226 -1.90 -16.48 -0.61
CA GLU A 226 -0.47 -16.19 -0.46
C GLU A 226 0.15 -17.01 0.70
N LEU A 227 -0.45 -16.93 1.90
CA LEU A 227 0.05 -17.59 3.11
C LEU A 227 0.11 -19.11 3.00
N THR A 228 -0.73 -19.72 2.17
CA THR A 228 -0.77 -21.17 1.92
C THR A 228 -0.02 -21.58 0.67
N SER A 229 0.63 -20.63 -0.02
CA SER A 229 1.31 -20.86 -1.30
C SER A 229 0.38 -21.49 -2.36
N GLY A 230 -0.86 -21.01 -2.42
CA GLY A 230 -1.86 -21.46 -3.38
C GLY A 230 -2.47 -22.84 -3.09
N LYS A 231 -2.38 -23.34 -1.86
CA LYS A 231 -3.09 -24.57 -1.46
C LYS A 231 -4.58 -24.33 -1.24
N LEU A 232 -4.95 -23.13 -0.86
CA LEU A 232 -6.32 -22.66 -0.82
C LEU A 232 -6.60 -21.82 -2.06
N ASP A 233 -7.75 -22.03 -2.65
CA ASP A 233 -8.33 -21.18 -3.67
C ASP A 233 -9.57 -20.49 -3.08
N VAL A 234 -9.59 -19.14 -3.10
CA VAL A 234 -10.57 -18.36 -2.36
C VAL A 234 -11.29 -17.37 -3.26
N TRP A 235 -12.59 -17.58 -3.42
CA TRP A 235 -13.48 -16.62 -4.06
C TRP A 235 -13.66 -15.42 -3.14
N THR A 236 -13.10 -14.27 -3.52
CA THR A 236 -13.28 -13.09 -2.71
C THR A 236 -14.63 -12.45 -2.99
N ILE A 237 -15.43 -12.26 -1.97
CA ILE A 237 -16.78 -11.69 -2.04
C ILE A 237 -16.78 -10.22 -1.64
N ALA A 238 -17.73 -9.45 -2.19
CA ALA A 238 -17.82 -8.02 -1.94
C ALA A 238 -18.18 -7.69 -0.48
N ASN A 239 -19.00 -8.54 0.14
CA ASN A 239 -19.41 -8.42 1.55
C ASN A 239 -19.96 -9.76 2.05
N LEU A 240 -20.22 -9.87 3.35
CA LEU A 240 -20.73 -11.07 3.98
C LEU A 240 -22.26 -11.25 3.90
N ASN A 241 -22.93 -10.45 3.09
CA ASN A 241 -24.38 -10.50 2.92
C ASN A 241 -24.79 -11.10 1.58
N SER A 242 -23.83 -11.37 0.72
CA SER A 242 -24.06 -11.94 -0.61
C SER A 242 -22.84 -12.70 -1.08
N LEU A 243 -23.03 -13.63 -2.04
CA LEU A 243 -21.93 -14.34 -2.70
C LEU A 243 -21.49 -13.62 -3.99
N VAL A 244 -21.70 -12.33 -4.09
CA VAL A 244 -21.25 -11.56 -5.27
C VAL A 244 -19.74 -11.48 -5.28
N VAL A 245 -19.15 -12.18 -6.23
CA VAL A 245 -17.71 -12.11 -6.53
C VAL A 245 -17.47 -10.88 -7.40
N PRO A 246 -16.75 -9.86 -6.91
CA PRO A 246 -16.43 -8.70 -7.72
C PRO A 246 -15.45 -9.09 -8.83
N ASP A 247 -15.56 -8.47 -9.96
CA ASP A 247 -14.68 -8.71 -11.12
C ASP A 247 -13.29 -8.04 -10.98
N TRP A 248 -12.97 -7.53 -9.80
CA TRP A 248 -11.73 -6.85 -9.52
C TRP A 248 -10.68 -7.81 -8.93
N LEU A 249 -9.53 -7.92 -9.61
CA LEU A 249 -8.38 -8.74 -9.21
C LEU A 249 -8.75 -10.21 -8.87
N GLN A 250 -9.74 -10.75 -9.57
CA GLN A 250 -10.16 -12.14 -9.45
C GLN A 250 -9.69 -12.96 -10.66
N PRO A 251 -9.36 -14.22 -10.49
CA PRO A 251 -9.29 -15.16 -11.59
C PRO A 251 -10.63 -15.18 -12.35
N LYS A 252 -10.59 -15.19 -13.68
CA LYS A 252 -11.82 -15.23 -14.49
C LYS A 252 -12.71 -16.46 -14.20
N GLU A 253 -12.09 -17.51 -13.78
CA GLU A 253 -12.77 -18.74 -13.39
C GLU A 253 -13.72 -18.51 -12.21
N HIS A 254 -13.31 -17.71 -11.22
CA HIS A 254 -14.14 -17.39 -10.05
C HIS A 254 -15.40 -16.58 -10.41
N LEU A 255 -15.44 -15.94 -11.56
CA LEU A 255 -16.64 -15.21 -12.02
C LEU A 255 -17.71 -16.15 -12.60
N THR A 256 -17.39 -17.39 -12.86
CA THR A 256 -18.27 -18.35 -13.57
C THR A 256 -18.41 -19.69 -12.89
N THR A 257 -17.62 -19.93 -11.82
CA THR A 257 -17.63 -21.17 -11.05
C THR A 257 -17.84 -20.89 -9.57
N ASP A 258 -18.27 -21.89 -8.83
CA ASP A 258 -18.41 -21.88 -7.39
C ASP A 258 -17.46 -22.90 -6.77
N PRO A 259 -17.00 -22.70 -5.52
CA PRO A 259 -16.23 -23.69 -4.79
C PRO A 259 -17.10 -24.92 -4.48
N VAL A 260 -16.50 -26.10 -4.50
CA VAL A 260 -17.24 -27.39 -4.32
C VAL A 260 -17.69 -27.60 -2.88
N HIS A 261 -16.79 -27.43 -1.92
CA HIS A 261 -17.07 -27.48 -0.48
C HIS A 261 -16.62 -26.18 0.17
N PRO A 262 -17.47 -25.15 0.11
CA PRO A 262 -17.06 -23.84 0.53
C PRO A 262 -16.98 -23.68 2.03
N PHE A 263 -15.85 -23.20 2.50
CA PHE A 263 -15.80 -22.52 3.78
C PHE A 263 -16.10 -21.03 3.59
N LEU A 264 -16.50 -20.34 4.66
CA LEU A 264 -16.60 -18.90 4.76
C LEU A 264 -15.72 -18.43 5.92
N LEU A 265 -14.65 -17.66 5.63
CA LEU A 265 -13.83 -17.04 6.66
C LEU A 265 -14.30 -15.61 6.89
N ILE A 266 -14.49 -15.27 8.16
CA ILE A 266 -14.87 -13.95 8.65
C ILE A 266 -13.79 -13.42 9.59
N ASP A 267 -13.36 -12.17 9.40
CA ASP A 267 -12.54 -11.38 10.34
C ASP A 267 -13.46 -10.49 11.17
N THR A 268 -13.67 -10.83 12.43
CA THR A 268 -14.60 -10.11 13.31
C THR A 268 -14.15 -8.70 13.67
N GLU A 269 -12.90 -8.35 13.42
CA GLU A 269 -12.39 -6.98 13.64
C GLU A 269 -12.60 -6.07 12.43
N THR A 270 -12.52 -6.61 11.20
CA THR A 270 -12.56 -5.80 9.98
C THR A 270 -13.85 -5.97 9.18
N ASP A 271 -14.47 -7.15 9.23
CA ASP A 271 -15.65 -7.43 8.42
C ASP A 271 -16.94 -7.02 9.15
N TYR A 272 -17.38 -7.83 10.10
CA TYR A 272 -18.52 -7.61 11.00
C TYR A 272 -18.46 -8.63 12.13
N ALA A 273 -19.24 -8.43 13.20
CA ALA A 273 -19.47 -9.54 14.12
C ALA A 273 -19.99 -10.75 13.35
N ALA A 274 -19.41 -11.93 13.59
CA ALA A 274 -19.72 -13.14 12.83
C ALA A 274 -21.22 -13.43 12.80
N ASP A 275 -21.92 -13.16 13.91
CA ASP A 275 -23.37 -13.35 14.07
C ASP A 275 -24.22 -12.38 13.22
N ASP A 276 -23.63 -11.25 12.79
CA ASP A 276 -24.30 -10.26 11.94
C ASP A 276 -24.15 -10.55 10.45
N ALA A 277 -23.24 -11.45 10.08
CA ALA A 277 -23.07 -11.88 8.70
C ALA A 277 -24.33 -12.61 8.22
N GLN A 278 -25.05 -12.02 7.29
CA GLN A 278 -26.35 -12.56 6.85
C GLN A 278 -26.22 -13.95 6.22
N LEU A 279 -25.11 -14.24 5.56
CA LEU A 279 -24.81 -15.57 5.02
C LEU A 279 -24.79 -16.64 6.13
N VAL A 280 -24.26 -16.31 7.31
CA VAL A 280 -24.22 -17.19 8.48
C VAL A 280 -25.60 -17.27 9.13
N LYS A 281 -26.23 -16.11 9.33
CA LYS A 281 -27.51 -16.00 10.02
C LYS A 281 -28.66 -16.73 9.32
N TYR A 282 -28.67 -16.76 8.00
CA TYR A 282 -29.72 -17.37 7.19
C TYR A 282 -29.28 -18.67 6.51
N GLY A 283 -28.01 -19.03 6.64
CA GLY A 283 -27.44 -20.23 6.04
C GLY A 283 -27.45 -21.45 6.95
N SER A 284 -27.47 -22.62 6.33
CA SER A 284 -27.20 -23.89 7.00
C SER A 284 -25.69 -24.15 6.99
N CYS A 285 -24.96 -23.49 7.89
CA CYS A 285 -23.53 -23.65 8.04
C CYS A 285 -23.16 -24.01 9.49
N THR A 286 -21.97 -24.57 9.67
CA THR A 286 -21.46 -24.98 10.99
C THR A 286 -20.17 -24.22 11.28
N GLU A 287 -20.06 -23.60 12.46
CA GLU A 287 -18.78 -23.06 12.91
C GLU A 287 -17.79 -24.21 13.15
N VAL A 288 -16.65 -24.15 12.47
CA VAL A 288 -15.62 -25.20 12.53
C VAL A 288 -14.29 -24.71 13.10
N TYR A 289 -14.08 -23.40 13.12
CA TYR A 289 -12.90 -22.77 13.70
C TYR A 289 -13.26 -21.39 14.27
N ASN A 290 -12.66 -21.06 15.41
CA ASN A 290 -12.81 -19.74 16.03
C ASN A 290 -11.61 -19.48 16.95
N ASP A 291 -10.82 -18.45 16.68
CA ASP A 291 -9.71 -18.03 17.54
C ASP A 291 -9.98 -16.69 18.26
N GLY A 292 -11.23 -16.22 18.19
CA GLY A 292 -11.68 -14.95 18.75
C GLY A 292 -11.69 -13.80 17.75
N ARG A 293 -10.89 -13.88 16.69
CA ARG A 293 -10.88 -12.92 15.60
C ARG A 293 -11.34 -13.54 14.28
N TYR A 294 -10.72 -14.66 13.88
CA TYR A 294 -11.09 -15.37 12.67
C TYR A 294 -12.06 -16.49 12.98
N VAL A 295 -13.18 -16.46 12.32
CA VAL A 295 -14.22 -17.49 12.44
C VAL A 295 -14.43 -18.13 11.08
N ILE A 296 -14.47 -19.47 11.06
CA ILE A 296 -14.69 -20.22 9.82
C ILE A 296 -15.98 -21.00 9.96
N TYR A 297 -16.84 -20.84 8.98
CA TYR A 297 -18.06 -21.60 8.80
C TYR A 297 -17.91 -22.56 7.62
N ASP A 298 -18.42 -23.76 7.79
CA ASP A 298 -18.47 -24.81 6.77
C ASP A 298 -19.87 -24.90 6.19
N PHE A 299 -19.99 -24.88 4.87
CA PHE A 299 -21.21 -25.17 4.14
C PHE A 299 -21.11 -26.58 3.55
N ALA A 300 -22.21 -27.33 3.56
CA ALA A 300 -22.22 -28.67 3.05
C ALA A 300 -21.80 -28.76 1.55
N ASP A 301 -22.19 -27.77 0.77
CA ASP A 301 -21.87 -27.62 -0.65
C ASP A 301 -22.15 -26.18 -1.12
N ALA A 302 -21.86 -25.89 -2.39
CA ALA A 302 -22.14 -24.61 -3.01
C ALA A 302 -23.64 -24.26 -2.99
N ALA A 303 -24.53 -25.25 -3.10
CA ALA A 303 -25.98 -24.99 -3.09
C ALA A 303 -26.43 -24.45 -1.75
N ALA A 304 -25.92 -24.99 -0.62
CA ALA A 304 -26.21 -24.48 0.72
C ALA A 304 -25.74 -23.01 0.91
N ALA A 305 -24.60 -22.66 0.33
CA ALA A 305 -24.10 -21.29 0.35
C ALA A 305 -25.00 -20.35 -0.48
N HIS A 306 -25.46 -20.77 -1.65
CA HIS A 306 -26.38 -20.00 -2.47
C HIS A 306 -27.78 -19.85 -1.85
N GLU A 307 -28.29 -20.89 -1.18
CA GLU A 307 -29.53 -20.80 -0.41
C GLU A 307 -29.42 -19.75 0.71
N ALA A 308 -28.27 -19.71 1.38
CA ALA A 308 -27.96 -18.69 2.38
C ALA A 308 -28.00 -17.27 1.79
N ALA A 309 -27.38 -17.08 0.62
CA ALA A 309 -27.36 -15.80 -0.06
C ALA A 309 -28.76 -15.36 -0.49
N GLN A 310 -29.55 -16.25 -1.07
CA GLN A 310 -30.95 -15.99 -1.46
C GLN A 310 -31.82 -15.65 -0.25
N ALA A 311 -31.66 -16.35 0.86
CA ALA A 311 -32.37 -16.07 2.10
C ALA A 311 -31.98 -14.72 2.71
N ALA A 312 -30.72 -14.33 2.58
CA ALA A 312 -30.21 -13.02 3.00
C ALA A 312 -30.80 -11.90 2.15
N GLU A 313 -30.81 -12.03 0.82
CA GLU A 313 -31.39 -11.04 -0.09
C GLU A 313 -32.89 -10.87 0.11
N ALA A 314 -33.64 -11.93 0.39
CA ALA A 314 -35.07 -11.88 0.63
C ALA A 314 -35.45 -11.12 1.94
N LYS A 315 -34.49 -10.79 2.79
CA LYS A 315 -34.67 -10.10 4.07
C LYS A 315 -34.21 -8.63 4.05
N GLN A 316 -33.52 -8.21 2.98
CA GLN A 316 -33.21 -6.81 2.74
C GLN A 316 -34.40 -6.08 2.10
#